data_fe402c0e3cedcda5548751550f4cfd61
#
_entry.id   fe402c0e3cedcda5548751550f4cfd61
#
_cell.length_a   1.000
_cell.length_b   1.000
_cell.length_c   1.000
_cell.angle_alpha   90.00
_cell.angle_beta   90.00
_cell.angle_gamma   90.00
#
_symmetry.space_group_name_H-M   'P 1'
#
loop_
_entity.id
_entity.type
_entity.pdbx_description
1 polymer ?
#
loop_
_entity_poly.entity_id
_entity_poly.type
_entity_poly.pdbx_seq_one_letter_code
_entity_poly.pdbx_strand_id
1 'polypeptide(L)'
;LIWLNFNGVNRRAEVYLNGTLLGKLDGFMHRGHFNVTSLVNRDKENVLAVLVHIPDTPLANQGSPTYLSSGGWDWMPYVPGLNSGITDKVFLTNTGTATLIDPWIRTNLPTRARADLSVALDVKNNSVEKTKVLVRGTITPGNIIFQKELEVNAHTTEQVKFDKRYFPQLCI
;
A
#
# COMPACT_ATOMS: atom_id res chain seq x y z
N LEU A 1 16.61 -0.80 -2.80
CA LEU A 1 15.76 0.29 -3.33
C LEU A 1 15.18 1.09 -2.17
N ILE A 2 14.98 2.38 -2.38
CA ILE A 2 14.34 3.28 -1.42
C ILE A 2 12.96 3.65 -1.95
N TRP A 3 11.95 3.49 -1.11
CA TRP A 3 10.56 3.74 -1.44
C TRP A 3 9.97 4.80 -0.53
N LEU A 4 9.33 5.81 -1.11
CA LEU A 4 8.52 6.78 -0.40
C LEU A 4 7.08 6.29 -0.39
N ASN A 5 6.52 6.15 0.81
CA ASN A 5 5.19 5.57 1.03
C ASN A 5 4.25 6.61 1.63
N PHE A 6 3.02 6.63 1.13
CA PHE A 6 1.89 7.36 1.68
C PHE A 6 0.77 6.38 2.00
N ASN A 7 0.30 6.36 3.23
CA ASN A 7 -0.85 5.53 3.61
C ASN A 7 -2.19 6.17 3.28
N GLY A 8 -2.23 7.48 3.11
CA GLY A 8 -3.45 8.17 2.73
C GLY A 8 -3.24 9.67 2.51
N VAL A 9 -3.93 10.17 1.50
CA VAL A 9 -4.07 11.60 1.23
C VAL A 9 -5.52 11.86 0.85
N ASN A 10 -6.14 12.86 1.43
CA ASN A 10 -7.50 13.25 1.08
C ASN A 10 -7.46 14.54 0.24
N ARG A 11 -7.78 14.50 -0.99
CA ARG A 11 -8.18 13.38 -1.86
C ARG A 11 -7.18 13.23 -3.00
N ARG A 12 -6.84 14.34 -3.66
CA ARG A 12 -5.92 14.42 -4.79
C ARG A 12 -4.65 15.09 -4.36
N ALA A 13 -3.51 14.51 -4.72
CA ALA A 13 -2.22 15.13 -4.47
C ALA A 13 -1.24 14.87 -5.60
N GLU A 14 -0.34 15.82 -5.79
CA GLU A 14 0.88 15.66 -6.57
C GLU A 14 2.06 15.59 -5.61
N VAL A 15 2.90 14.59 -5.78
CA VAL A 15 4.03 14.33 -4.88
C VAL A 15 5.32 14.64 -5.60
N TYR A 16 6.15 15.46 -5.00
CA TYR A 16 7.45 15.89 -5.54
C TYR A 16 8.56 15.58 -4.54
N LEU A 17 9.68 15.07 -5.03
CA LEU A 17 10.91 14.93 -4.26
C LEU A 17 12.05 15.67 -4.98
N ASN A 18 12.72 16.58 -4.26
CA ASN A 18 13.84 17.37 -4.78
C ASN A 18 13.49 18.08 -6.11
N GLY A 19 12.26 18.59 -6.21
CA GLY A 19 11.76 19.27 -7.41
C GLY A 19 11.26 18.37 -8.53
N THR A 20 11.39 17.03 -8.39
CA THR A 20 10.94 16.07 -9.40
C THR A 20 9.57 15.54 -9.04
N LEU A 21 8.61 15.58 -9.97
CA LEU A 21 7.28 14.96 -9.81
C LEU A 21 7.43 13.44 -9.80
N LEU A 22 7.04 12.81 -8.70
CA LEU A 22 7.02 11.35 -8.55
C LEU A 22 5.74 10.73 -9.12
N GLY A 23 4.62 11.44 -8.96
CA GLY A 23 3.31 10.98 -9.42
C GLY A 23 2.16 11.67 -8.72
N LYS A 24 0.97 11.15 -8.98
CA LYS A 24 -0.29 11.67 -8.44
C LYS A 24 -1.01 10.61 -7.62
N LEU A 25 -1.68 11.06 -6.57
CA LEU A 25 -2.60 10.26 -5.78
C LEU A 25 -4.01 10.79 -6.04
N ASP A 26 -4.98 9.91 -6.26
CA ASP A 26 -6.39 10.27 -6.40
C ASP A 26 -7.25 9.21 -5.71
N GLY A 27 -7.81 9.57 -4.59
CA GLY A 27 -8.67 8.73 -3.78
C GLY A 27 -8.28 8.71 -2.31
N PHE A 28 -9.27 8.81 -1.43
CA PHE A 28 -9.08 8.87 0.02
C PHE A 28 -8.32 7.66 0.60
N MET A 29 -8.56 6.47 0.06
CA MET A 29 -7.92 5.22 0.47
C MET A 29 -6.76 4.80 -0.44
N HIS A 30 -6.37 5.65 -1.39
CA HIS A 30 -5.29 5.34 -2.31
C HIS A 30 -3.94 5.52 -1.63
N ARG A 31 -3.16 4.45 -1.58
CA ARG A 31 -1.79 4.48 -1.06
C ARG A 31 -0.81 4.89 -2.15
N GLY A 32 0.17 5.72 -1.78
CA GLY A 32 1.29 6.06 -2.64
C GLY A 32 2.49 5.15 -2.38
N HIS A 33 3.15 4.70 -3.44
CA HIS A 33 4.36 3.90 -3.35
C HIS A 33 5.31 4.27 -4.50
N PHE A 34 6.28 5.12 -4.20
CA PHE A 34 7.16 5.72 -5.20
C PHE A 34 8.60 5.23 -5.01
N ASN A 35 9.21 4.72 -6.08
CA ASN A 35 10.65 4.41 -6.07
C ASN A 35 11.44 5.73 -6.17
N VAL A 36 12.16 6.05 -5.13
CA VAL A 36 12.95 7.28 -5.02
C VAL A 36 14.46 7.03 -4.94
N THR A 37 14.89 5.82 -5.22
CA THR A 37 16.29 5.37 -5.08
C THR A 37 17.29 6.29 -5.77
N SER A 38 16.97 6.77 -6.97
CA SER A 38 17.84 7.62 -7.77
C SER A 38 17.69 9.11 -7.47
N LEU A 39 16.67 9.51 -6.70
CA LEU A 39 16.33 10.91 -6.42
C LEU A 39 16.76 11.35 -5.03
N VAL A 40 16.95 10.40 -4.11
CA VAL A 40 17.34 10.68 -2.73
C VAL A 40 18.80 11.08 -2.68
N ASN A 41 19.07 12.26 -2.14
CA ASN A 41 20.41 12.70 -1.76
C ASN A 41 20.80 12.01 -0.45
N ARG A 42 21.89 11.28 -0.44
CA ARG A 42 22.36 10.55 0.77
C ARG A 42 23.11 11.43 1.76
N ASP A 43 23.78 12.46 1.23
CA ASP A 43 24.68 13.32 1.99
C ASP A 43 24.18 14.75 2.14
N LYS A 44 22.94 15.03 1.69
CA LYS A 44 22.33 16.35 1.74
C LYS A 44 20.86 16.23 2.15
N GLU A 45 20.28 17.37 2.46
CA GLU A 45 18.83 17.47 2.70
C GLU A 45 18.03 17.05 1.48
N ASN A 46 16.89 16.44 1.75
CA ASN A 46 15.89 16.10 0.76
C ASN A 46 14.63 16.90 1.05
N VAL A 47 14.04 17.48 0.03
CA VAL A 47 12.82 18.26 0.13
C VAL A 47 11.67 17.48 -0.47
N LEU A 48 10.71 17.08 0.38
CA LEU A 48 9.45 16.50 -0.02
C LEU A 48 8.40 17.61 -0.10
N ALA A 49 7.79 17.82 -1.27
CA ALA A 49 6.66 18.70 -1.44
C ALA A 49 5.43 17.91 -1.90
N VAL A 50 4.29 18.19 -1.28
CA VAL A 50 3.02 17.55 -1.59
C VAL A 50 1.99 18.64 -1.85
N LEU A 51 1.55 18.76 -3.09
CA LEU A 51 0.46 19.66 -3.47
C LEU A 51 -0.86 18.93 -3.33
N VAL A 52 -1.65 19.28 -2.33
CA VAL A 52 -2.98 18.71 -2.10
C VAL A 52 -4.02 19.61 -2.73
N HIS A 53 -4.85 19.04 -3.62
CA HIS A 53 -5.93 19.75 -4.27
C HIS A 53 -7.20 19.69 -3.43
N ILE A 54 -7.77 20.87 -3.15
CA ILE A 54 -9.08 20.97 -2.52
C ILE A 54 -10.15 20.51 -3.52
N PRO A 55 -11.18 19.77 -3.09
CA PRO A 55 -12.30 19.38 -3.96
C PRO A 55 -13.00 20.61 -4.54
N ASP A 56 -13.35 20.54 -5.81
CA ASP A 56 -14.03 21.63 -6.53
C ASP A 56 -15.42 21.93 -5.99
N THR A 57 -16.05 20.92 -5.34
CA THR A 57 -17.40 21.04 -4.80
C THR A 57 -17.39 20.73 -3.30
N PRO A 58 -17.56 21.73 -2.45
CA PRO A 58 -17.42 21.57 -0.99
C PRO A 58 -18.62 20.96 -0.28
N LEU A 59 -19.70 20.60 -0.99
CA LEU A 59 -20.92 20.10 -0.37
C LEU A 59 -20.82 18.60 -0.06
N ALA A 60 -20.98 18.26 1.22
CA ALA A 60 -20.86 16.92 1.76
C ALA A 60 -21.72 15.86 1.07
N ASN A 61 -22.85 16.25 0.51
CA ASN A 61 -23.88 15.35 -0.02
C ASN A 61 -23.82 15.12 -1.54
N GLN A 62 -22.80 15.62 -2.21
CA GLN A 62 -22.72 15.47 -3.66
C GLN A 62 -21.78 14.36 -4.09
N GLY A 63 -22.25 13.16 -4.00
CA GLY A 63 -21.93 12.11 -4.93
C GLY A 63 -20.81 11.14 -4.61
N SER A 64 -19.83 11.39 -3.75
CA SER A 64 -18.73 10.46 -3.52
C SER A 64 -18.45 10.26 -2.04
N PRO A 65 -18.19 9.03 -1.58
CA PRO A 65 -17.70 8.78 -0.21
C PRO A 65 -16.48 9.62 0.17
N THR A 66 -15.67 9.98 -0.83
CA THR A 66 -14.49 10.84 -0.67
C THR A 66 -14.89 12.29 -0.34
N TYR A 67 -15.99 12.79 -0.88
CA TYR A 67 -16.51 14.11 -0.52
C TYR A 67 -17.09 14.13 0.89
N LEU A 68 -17.74 13.06 1.32
CA LEU A 68 -18.23 12.92 2.69
C LEU A 68 -17.09 13.06 3.69
N SER A 69 -15.95 12.41 3.42
CA SER A 69 -14.77 12.52 4.29
C SER A 69 -14.13 13.92 4.30
N SER A 70 -14.36 14.72 3.27
CA SER A 70 -13.87 16.12 3.19
C SER A 70 -14.81 17.11 3.85
N GLY A 71 -16.13 16.89 3.77
CA GLY A 71 -17.16 17.79 4.27
C GLY A 71 -17.78 17.40 5.61
N GLY A 72 -17.41 16.25 6.18
CA GLY A 72 -18.05 15.64 7.32
C GLY A 72 -19.12 14.61 6.87
N TRP A 73 -19.87 14.10 7.84
CA TRP A 73 -20.93 13.15 7.62
C TRP A 73 -22.26 13.86 7.31
N ASP A 74 -23.13 13.26 6.57
CA ASP A 74 -24.42 13.84 6.15
C ASP A 74 -25.38 14.16 7.30
N TRP A 75 -25.21 13.53 8.45
CA TRP A 75 -25.98 13.81 9.68
C TRP A 75 -25.34 14.84 10.62
N MET A 76 -24.13 15.32 10.29
CA MET A 76 -23.47 16.37 11.07
C MET A 76 -23.72 17.74 10.45
N PRO A 77 -23.83 18.80 11.28
CA PRO A 77 -23.82 20.15 10.76
C PRO A 77 -22.61 20.40 9.87
N TYR A 78 -22.78 21.17 8.83
CA TYR A 78 -21.69 21.60 7.95
C TYR A 78 -20.58 22.26 8.78
N VAL A 79 -19.37 21.71 8.66
CA VAL A 79 -18.18 22.30 9.28
C VAL A 79 -17.51 23.19 8.22
N PRO A 80 -17.33 24.49 8.52
CA PRO A 80 -16.60 25.39 7.60
C PRO A 80 -15.17 24.92 7.46
N GLY A 81 -14.76 24.70 6.22
CA GLY A 81 -13.44 24.15 5.89
C GLY A 81 -13.51 22.69 5.48
N LEU A 82 -12.75 22.34 4.49
CA LEU A 82 -12.68 20.98 3.96
C LEU A 82 -11.56 20.21 4.64
N ASN A 83 -11.84 18.99 5.08
CA ASN A 83 -10.84 18.08 5.58
C ASN A 83 -10.01 17.54 4.39
N SER A 84 -8.98 18.27 4.01
CA SER A 84 -8.05 17.85 2.97
C SER A 84 -6.62 17.85 3.53
N GLY A 85 -5.78 16.98 3.00
CA GLY A 85 -4.41 16.87 3.45
C GLY A 85 -3.90 15.44 3.49
N ILE A 86 -2.76 15.27 4.12
CA ILE A 86 -2.16 13.96 4.40
C ILE A 86 -2.88 13.40 5.63
N THR A 87 -3.57 12.26 5.44
CA THR A 87 -4.47 11.69 6.46
C THR A 87 -3.85 10.57 7.27
N ASP A 88 -2.71 10.05 6.83
CA ASP A 88 -2.02 8.95 7.51
C ASP A 88 -0.49 9.10 7.30
N LYS A 89 0.29 8.11 7.70
CA LYS A 89 1.75 8.14 7.72
C LYS A 89 2.37 8.32 6.35
N VAL A 90 3.44 9.12 6.33
CA VAL A 90 4.41 9.21 5.25
C VAL A 90 5.74 8.68 5.77
N PHE A 91 6.35 7.73 5.06
CA PHE A 91 7.57 7.08 5.53
C PHE A 91 8.41 6.52 4.38
N LEU A 92 9.69 6.31 4.66
CA LEU A 92 10.62 5.63 3.76
C LEU A 92 10.76 4.17 4.16
N THR A 93 10.88 3.30 3.15
CA THR A 93 11.28 1.90 3.33
C THR A 93 12.45 1.56 2.42
N ASN A 94 13.26 0.60 2.87
CA ASN A 94 14.33 0.01 2.09
C ASN A 94 13.99 -1.43 1.75
N THR A 95 14.20 -1.81 0.50
CA THR A 95 14.07 -3.18 0.03
C THR A 95 15.29 -3.62 -0.75
N GLY A 96 15.46 -4.93 -0.93
CA GLY A 96 16.30 -5.47 -1.99
C GLY A 96 15.71 -5.21 -3.37
N THR A 97 16.18 -5.95 -4.35
CA THR A 97 15.67 -5.87 -5.73
C THR A 97 14.28 -6.49 -5.89
N ALA A 98 13.93 -7.46 -5.05
CA ALA A 98 12.59 -8.02 -5.00
C ALA A 98 11.73 -7.28 -3.97
N THR A 99 10.50 -6.93 -4.35
CA THR A 99 9.52 -6.28 -3.49
C THR A 99 8.23 -7.07 -3.42
N LEU A 100 7.63 -7.12 -2.22
CA LEU A 100 6.30 -7.68 -2.00
C LEU A 100 5.27 -6.55 -2.15
N ILE A 101 4.20 -6.83 -2.88
CA ILE A 101 3.16 -5.86 -3.19
C ILE A 101 1.81 -6.44 -2.78
N ASP A 102 0.98 -5.62 -2.16
CA ASP A 102 -0.42 -5.83 -1.85
C ASP A 102 -0.75 -7.20 -1.23
N PRO A 103 -0.15 -7.55 -0.07
CA PRO A 103 -0.51 -8.78 0.61
C PRO A 103 -1.98 -8.75 1.03
N TRP A 104 -2.76 -9.69 0.49
CA TRP A 104 -4.17 -9.84 0.76
C TRP A 104 -4.44 -11.11 1.53
N ILE A 105 -4.82 -10.95 2.79
CA ILE A 105 -5.16 -12.05 3.70
C ILE A 105 -6.67 -12.19 3.76
N ARG A 106 -7.17 -13.40 3.50
CA ARG A 106 -8.58 -13.73 3.62
C ARG A 106 -8.78 -14.85 4.63
N THR A 107 -9.82 -14.70 5.42
CA THR A 107 -10.25 -15.68 6.41
C THR A 107 -11.61 -16.22 6.03
N ASN A 108 -11.74 -17.53 5.94
CA ASN A 108 -13.01 -18.23 5.86
C ASN A 108 -13.24 -18.98 7.16
N LEU A 109 -14.42 -18.88 7.74
CA LEU A 109 -14.80 -19.53 8.99
C LEU A 109 -15.83 -20.63 8.72
N PRO A 110 -15.41 -21.85 8.36
CA PRO A 110 -16.33 -22.97 8.13
C PRO A 110 -17.13 -23.36 9.38
N THR A 111 -16.52 -23.16 10.55
CA THR A 111 -17.14 -23.37 11.86
C THR A 111 -16.65 -22.29 12.83
N ARG A 112 -17.28 -22.20 14.01
CA ARG A 112 -16.83 -21.28 15.09
C ARG A 112 -15.44 -21.65 15.66
N ALA A 113 -15.03 -22.91 15.50
CA ALA A 113 -13.78 -23.44 16.05
C ALA A 113 -12.67 -23.56 14.99
N ARG A 114 -12.92 -23.10 13.77
CA ARG A 114 -11.96 -23.28 12.66
C ARG A 114 -11.93 -22.08 11.73
N ALA A 115 -10.74 -21.62 11.43
CA ALA A 115 -10.48 -20.61 10.40
C ALA A 115 -9.58 -21.18 9.29
N ASP A 116 -10.00 -21.05 8.05
CA ASP A 116 -9.19 -21.37 6.88
C ASP A 116 -8.62 -20.05 6.31
N LEU A 117 -7.31 -19.89 6.34
CA LEU A 117 -6.63 -18.71 5.84
C LEU A 117 -6.16 -18.90 4.40
N SER A 118 -6.18 -17.83 3.65
CA SER A 118 -5.47 -17.75 2.37
C SER A 118 -4.76 -16.41 2.25
N VAL A 119 -3.56 -16.42 1.67
CA VAL A 119 -2.75 -15.24 1.45
C VAL A 119 -2.40 -15.16 -0.03
N ALA A 120 -2.68 -14.03 -0.64
CA ALA A 120 -2.26 -13.72 -2.01
C ALA A 120 -1.43 -12.45 -1.98
N LEU A 121 -0.36 -12.40 -2.75
CA LEU A 121 0.49 -11.22 -2.90
C LEU A 121 1.23 -11.27 -4.23
N ASP A 122 1.70 -10.13 -4.66
CA ASP A 122 2.55 -10.00 -5.83
C ASP A 122 4.01 -9.85 -5.43
N VAL A 123 4.90 -10.53 -6.16
CA VAL A 123 6.35 -10.41 -6.01
C VAL A 123 6.90 -9.76 -7.27
N LYS A 124 7.40 -8.55 -7.14
CA LYS A 124 8.00 -7.81 -8.26
C LYS A 124 9.52 -7.87 -8.19
N ASN A 125 10.13 -8.30 -9.28
CA ASN A 125 11.56 -8.19 -9.48
C ASN A 125 11.89 -6.87 -10.19
N ASN A 126 12.61 -5.99 -9.50
CA ASN A 126 13.02 -4.68 -10.04
C ASN A 126 14.45 -4.71 -10.61
N SER A 127 15.09 -5.89 -10.69
CA SER A 127 16.43 -6.03 -11.26
C SER A 127 16.39 -6.37 -12.75
N VAL A 128 17.53 -6.23 -13.39
CA VAL A 128 17.75 -6.57 -14.80
C VAL A 128 17.99 -8.07 -15.02
N GLU A 129 18.07 -8.85 -13.94
CA GLU A 129 18.33 -10.28 -13.99
C GLU A 129 17.19 -11.07 -13.34
N LYS A 130 17.01 -12.32 -13.76
CA LYS A 130 16.12 -13.27 -13.12
C LYS A 130 16.58 -13.52 -11.68
N THR A 131 15.67 -13.45 -10.74
CA THR A 131 15.98 -13.55 -9.31
C THR A 131 15.20 -14.68 -8.65
N LYS A 132 15.87 -15.50 -7.86
CA LYS A 132 15.24 -16.50 -6.99
C LYS A 132 14.83 -15.83 -5.68
N VAL A 133 13.57 -15.97 -5.30
CA VAL A 133 12.97 -15.32 -4.14
C VAL A 133 12.32 -16.37 -3.23
N LEU A 134 12.58 -16.29 -1.93
CA LEU A 134 11.85 -17.01 -0.90
C LEU A 134 10.82 -16.09 -0.27
N VAL A 135 9.55 -16.34 -0.52
CA VAL A 135 8.45 -15.66 0.17
C VAL A 135 8.08 -16.46 1.41
N ARG A 136 8.16 -15.81 2.57
CA ARG A 136 7.85 -16.41 3.87
C ARG A 136 6.83 -15.57 4.61
N GLY A 137 5.81 -16.20 5.15
CA GLY A 137 4.84 -15.61 6.07
C GLY A 137 4.89 -16.29 7.43
N THR A 138 4.56 -15.52 8.48
CA THR A 138 4.43 -16.01 9.85
C THR A 138 3.11 -15.49 10.42
N ILE A 139 2.32 -16.37 11.03
CA ILE A 139 1.09 -16.01 11.74
C ILE A 139 1.37 -16.06 13.24
N THR A 140 1.01 -14.99 13.93
CA THR A 140 1.10 -14.87 15.40
C THR A 140 -0.29 -14.56 15.99
N PRO A 141 -0.62 -15.14 17.14
CA PRO A 141 0.12 -16.11 17.96
C PRO A 141 0.19 -17.50 17.27
N GLY A 142 1.10 -18.35 17.74
CA GLY A 142 1.23 -19.73 17.26
C GLY A 142 2.46 -19.99 16.39
N ASN A 143 3.13 -18.92 15.90
CA ASN A 143 4.34 -19.01 15.06
C ASN A 143 4.18 -19.95 13.85
N ILE A 144 3.00 -19.94 13.22
CA ILE A 144 2.71 -20.76 12.05
C ILE A 144 3.45 -20.18 10.85
N ILE A 145 4.38 -20.95 10.31
CA ILE A 145 5.21 -20.53 9.19
C ILE A 145 4.73 -21.20 7.91
N PHE A 146 4.64 -20.42 6.84
CA PHE A 146 4.46 -20.91 5.49
C PHE A 146 5.42 -20.19 4.55
N GLN A 147 5.95 -20.90 3.55
CA GLN A 147 6.93 -20.32 2.64
C GLN A 147 6.90 -20.99 1.27
N LYS A 148 7.31 -20.26 0.25
CA LYS A 148 7.42 -20.73 -1.12
C LYS A 148 8.60 -20.05 -1.81
N GLU A 149 9.42 -20.85 -2.50
CA GLU A 149 10.42 -20.34 -3.43
C GLU A 149 9.80 -20.18 -4.83
N LEU A 150 10.22 -19.13 -5.52
CA LEU A 150 9.88 -18.90 -6.91
C LEU A 150 11.02 -18.16 -7.62
N GLU A 151 11.04 -18.27 -8.93
CA GLU A 151 11.92 -17.48 -9.78
C GLU A 151 11.10 -16.42 -10.49
N VAL A 152 11.53 -15.17 -10.39
CA VAL A 152 10.86 -14.02 -11.00
C VAL A 152 11.79 -13.45 -12.09
N ASN A 153 11.31 -13.37 -13.31
CA ASN A 153 12.07 -12.81 -14.41
C ASN A 153 12.36 -11.32 -14.20
N ALA A 154 13.38 -10.82 -14.90
CA ALA A 154 13.75 -9.41 -14.87
C ALA A 154 12.55 -8.50 -15.14
N HIS A 155 12.35 -7.48 -14.32
CA HIS A 155 11.29 -6.48 -14.46
C HIS A 155 9.86 -7.03 -14.52
N THR A 156 9.63 -8.28 -14.08
CA THR A 156 8.28 -8.87 -14.04
C THR A 156 7.71 -8.93 -12.64
N THR A 157 6.41 -9.19 -12.59
CA THR A 157 5.66 -9.41 -11.35
C THR A 157 5.00 -10.78 -11.43
N GLU A 158 5.17 -11.58 -10.37
CA GLU A 158 4.58 -12.90 -10.23
C GLU A 158 3.65 -12.96 -9.03
N GLN A 159 2.44 -13.47 -9.22
CA GLN A 159 1.48 -13.65 -8.12
C GLN A 159 1.78 -14.94 -7.36
N VAL A 160 1.85 -14.83 -6.04
CA VAL A 160 2.03 -15.94 -5.12
C VAL A 160 0.77 -16.12 -4.29
N LYS A 161 0.32 -17.38 -4.17
CA LYS A 161 -0.84 -17.75 -3.36
C LYS A 161 -0.47 -18.86 -2.38
N PHE A 162 -0.93 -18.69 -1.16
CA PHE A 162 -0.87 -19.68 -0.10
C PHE A 162 -2.30 -19.99 0.32
N ASP A 163 -2.67 -21.24 0.34
CA ASP A 163 -3.97 -21.72 0.83
C ASP A 163 -3.82 -23.09 1.49
N LYS A 164 -4.82 -23.50 2.25
CA LYS A 164 -4.80 -24.75 3.03
C LYS A 164 -4.59 -26.03 2.20
N ARG A 165 -4.82 -26.00 0.89
CA ARG A 165 -4.65 -27.20 0.02
C ARG A 165 -3.17 -27.57 -0.12
N TYR A 166 -2.30 -26.56 -0.17
CA TYR A 166 -0.86 -26.74 -0.29
C TYR A 166 -0.11 -26.41 0.99
N PHE A 167 -0.76 -25.71 1.92
CA PHE A 167 -0.22 -25.29 3.21
C PHE A 167 -1.24 -25.60 4.32
N PRO A 168 -1.33 -26.89 4.76
CA PRO A 168 -2.34 -27.33 5.75
C PRO A 168 -2.31 -26.55 7.05
N GLN A 169 -1.17 -26.00 7.44
CA GLN A 169 -1.00 -25.15 8.62
C GLN A 169 -1.79 -23.83 8.56
N LEU A 170 -2.35 -23.46 7.39
CA LEU A 170 -3.28 -22.32 7.25
C LEU A 170 -4.72 -22.67 7.63
N CYS A 171 -4.98 -23.89 8.09
CA CYS A 171 -6.20 -24.31 8.74
C CYS A 171 -5.98 -24.20 10.26
N ILE A 172 -6.54 -23.19 10.88
CA ILE A 172 -6.34 -22.84 12.28
C ILE A 172 -7.58 -23.14 13.11
#